data_daca95e52ebd206cb3893ca875f8cabc
#
_entry.id   daca95e52ebd206cb3893ca875f8cabc
#
_cell.length_a   1.000
_cell.length_b   1.000
_cell.length_c   1.000
_cell.angle_alpha   90.00
_cell.angle_beta   90.00
_cell.angle_gamma   90.00
#
_symmetry.space_group_name_H-M   'P 1'
#
loop_
_entity.id
_entity.type
_entity.pdbx_description
1 polymer ?
#
loop_
_entity_poly.entity_id
_entity_poly.type
_entity_poly.pdbx_seq_one_letter_code
_entity_poly.pdbx_strand_id
1 'polypeptide(L)'
;MKTKNLTLDLIVGTLGESEKQSGDEYFWQCPMCKDSGRDNLKFNSAKGVLWCFADNSHAPMILREILQKNKGKLNLKLNSDCNNTDRFKHIFTKQKQLEFKFYMQECNERLQTIDMLPHLLLRKRGLRLSTTREVKLGVDVDKRRWVIPTFQYSTEKANTILGFEFRPYNFSKDGLTRQKGTPTGLAMINSYKPTTQILAIVEGYFDGYALYQHLKEQRQIQHYHIVTPSNGIQSLLKQITAVDFSKYKQFYLYVDNDEEGNKVAEKIIEKYPMFKRIVTKCGCKDFNEHYMKCIKKINRGGLYTG
;
A
#
# COMPACT_ATOMS: atom_id res chain seq x y z
N MET A 1 -7.69 -16.95 -7.18
CA MET A 1 -9.15 -17.24 -7.20
C MET A 1 -9.34 -18.72 -6.87
N LYS A 2 -10.12 -19.06 -5.85
CA LYS A 2 -10.49 -20.46 -5.54
C LYS A 2 -11.82 -20.75 -6.22
N THR A 3 -11.84 -21.69 -7.14
CA THR A 3 -13.09 -22.29 -7.60
C THR A 3 -13.12 -23.73 -7.11
N LYS A 4 -14.10 -24.12 -6.31
CA LYS A 4 -14.24 -25.46 -5.76
C LYS A 4 -14.25 -26.59 -6.85
N ASN A 5 -14.37 -26.21 -8.11
CA ASN A 5 -14.52 -27.13 -9.24
C ASN A 5 -13.49 -26.89 -10.36
N LEU A 6 -12.43 -26.11 -10.14
CA LEU A 6 -11.35 -25.96 -11.11
C LEU A 6 -10.39 -27.14 -10.94
N THR A 7 -10.39 -28.05 -11.90
CA THR A 7 -9.51 -29.22 -11.90
C THR A 7 -8.35 -29.01 -12.88
N LEU A 8 -7.27 -29.75 -12.69
CA LEU A 8 -6.11 -29.74 -13.58
C LEU A 8 -6.55 -30.09 -15.03
N ASP A 9 -7.42 -31.09 -15.18
CA ASP A 9 -7.89 -31.56 -16.51
C ASP A 9 -8.58 -30.45 -17.31
N LEU A 10 -9.32 -29.57 -16.67
CA LEU A 10 -9.96 -28.43 -17.32
C LEU A 10 -8.95 -27.40 -17.82
N ILE A 11 -7.86 -27.21 -17.07
CA ILE A 11 -6.79 -26.28 -17.44
C ILE A 11 -5.97 -26.86 -18.57
N VAL A 12 -5.55 -28.13 -18.45
CA VAL A 12 -4.83 -28.88 -19.50
C VAL A 12 -5.64 -28.96 -20.78
N GLY A 13 -6.94 -29.23 -20.68
CA GLY A 13 -7.83 -29.25 -21.85
C GLY A 13 -7.97 -27.91 -22.58
N THR A 14 -7.58 -26.80 -21.96
CA THR A 14 -7.66 -25.46 -22.56
C THR A 14 -6.30 -24.88 -22.93
N LEU A 15 -5.28 -25.07 -22.09
CA LEU A 15 -3.95 -24.49 -22.24
C LEU A 15 -2.91 -25.49 -22.76
N GLY A 16 -3.25 -26.78 -22.86
CA GLY A 16 -2.29 -27.86 -23.14
C GLY A 16 -1.56 -28.32 -21.87
N GLU A 17 -0.62 -29.26 -22.05
CA GLU A 17 0.21 -29.77 -20.97
C GLU A 17 1.04 -28.68 -20.33
N SER A 18 1.31 -28.83 -19.03
CA SER A 18 2.12 -27.86 -18.29
C SER A 18 3.60 -27.93 -18.72
N GLU A 19 4.24 -26.78 -18.85
CA GLU A 19 5.67 -26.67 -19.20
C GLU A 19 6.58 -27.19 -18.06
N LYS A 20 6.08 -27.12 -16.81
CA LYS A 20 6.81 -27.51 -15.62
C LYS A 20 5.85 -27.91 -14.50
N GLN A 21 6.26 -28.87 -13.68
CA GLN A 21 5.55 -29.27 -12.45
C GLN A 21 6.50 -29.30 -11.26
N SER A 22 6.00 -28.87 -10.09
CA SER A 22 6.71 -28.95 -8.83
C SER A 22 5.71 -29.27 -7.70
N GLY A 23 5.64 -30.53 -7.28
CA GLY A 23 4.60 -31.01 -6.36
C GLY A 23 3.18 -30.78 -6.93
N ASP A 24 2.33 -30.09 -6.17
CA ASP A 24 0.97 -29.75 -6.60
C ASP A 24 0.91 -28.52 -7.52
N GLU A 25 2.02 -27.95 -7.91
CA GLU A 25 2.09 -26.72 -8.68
C GLU A 25 2.47 -27.01 -10.13
N TYR A 26 1.65 -26.51 -11.07
CA TYR A 26 1.78 -26.65 -12.50
C TYR A 26 1.98 -25.28 -13.13
N PHE A 27 2.85 -25.17 -14.12
CA PHE A 27 3.29 -23.91 -14.71
C PHE A 27 3.08 -23.90 -16.23
N TRP A 28 2.61 -22.78 -16.77
CA TRP A 28 2.44 -22.54 -18.19
C TRP A 28 2.98 -21.17 -18.57
N GLN A 29 3.31 -21.00 -19.83
CA GLN A 29 3.44 -19.67 -20.41
C GLN A 29 2.09 -18.95 -20.28
N CYS A 30 2.09 -17.76 -19.75
CA CYS A 30 0.87 -16.97 -19.67
C CYS A 30 0.49 -16.45 -21.07
N PRO A 31 -0.68 -16.81 -21.63
CA PRO A 31 -1.06 -16.37 -22.97
C PRO A 31 -1.27 -14.86 -23.07
N MET A 32 -1.46 -14.18 -21.94
CA MET A 32 -1.70 -12.74 -21.90
C MET A 32 -0.39 -11.92 -21.82
N CYS A 33 0.61 -12.34 -21.05
CA CYS A 33 1.87 -11.63 -20.93
C CYS A 33 2.99 -12.13 -21.85
N LYS A 34 2.79 -13.28 -22.52
CA LYS A 34 3.74 -13.86 -23.48
C LYS A 34 5.17 -13.92 -22.95
N ASP A 35 5.31 -14.34 -21.66
CA ASP A 35 6.60 -14.38 -20.97
C ASP A 35 7.60 -15.32 -21.65
N SER A 36 8.87 -14.91 -21.65
CA SER A 36 9.98 -15.71 -22.22
C SER A 36 10.34 -16.92 -21.35
N GLY A 37 10.08 -16.85 -20.05
CA GLY A 37 10.34 -17.92 -19.06
C GLY A 37 9.34 -19.06 -19.09
N ARG A 38 8.19 -18.86 -19.76
CA ARG A 38 7.11 -19.84 -19.90
C ARG A 38 6.56 -20.41 -18.57
N ASP A 39 6.66 -19.68 -17.47
CA ASP A 39 6.26 -20.13 -16.14
C ASP A 39 5.50 -19.08 -15.31
N ASN A 40 5.09 -17.97 -15.93
CA ASN A 40 4.36 -16.92 -15.24
C ASN A 40 2.92 -17.29 -14.84
N LEU A 41 2.29 -18.25 -15.51
CA LEU A 41 0.97 -18.74 -15.14
C LEU A 41 1.10 -20.02 -14.33
N LYS A 42 0.55 -20.03 -13.12
CA LYS A 42 0.67 -21.13 -12.17
C LYS A 42 -0.69 -21.58 -11.66
N PHE A 43 -0.89 -22.88 -11.57
CA PHE A 43 -2.03 -23.51 -10.93
C PHE A 43 -1.58 -24.44 -9.80
N ASN A 44 -2.20 -24.31 -8.65
CA ASN A 44 -2.03 -25.26 -7.55
C ASN A 44 -3.25 -26.21 -7.51
N SER A 45 -3.03 -27.48 -7.83
CA SER A 45 -4.10 -28.48 -7.95
C SER A 45 -4.75 -28.81 -6.61
N ALA A 46 -3.99 -28.84 -5.50
CA ALA A 46 -4.53 -29.10 -4.17
C ALA A 46 -5.41 -27.95 -3.67
N LYS A 47 -5.13 -26.70 -4.10
CA LYS A 47 -5.85 -25.50 -3.66
C LYS A 47 -6.90 -25.02 -4.67
N GLY A 48 -6.89 -25.53 -5.91
CA GLY A 48 -7.77 -25.07 -6.99
C GLY A 48 -7.58 -23.59 -7.32
N VAL A 49 -6.33 -23.10 -7.30
CA VAL A 49 -6.01 -21.68 -7.48
C VAL A 49 -5.12 -21.46 -8.69
N LEU A 50 -5.56 -20.60 -9.60
CA LEU A 50 -4.79 -20.14 -10.77
C LEU A 50 -4.34 -18.70 -10.52
N TRP A 51 -3.09 -18.36 -10.86
CA TRP A 51 -2.57 -16.99 -10.81
C TRP A 51 -1.46 -16.76 -11.83
N CYS A 52 -1.26 -15.51 -12.25
CA CYS A 52 -0.14 -15.07 -13.06
C CYS A 52 0.80 -14.19 -12.20
N PHE A 53 2.10 -14.46 -12.27
CA PHE A 53 3.09 -13.70 -11.50
C PHE A 53 3.32 -12.30 -12.07
N ALA A 54 3.21 -12.14 -13.39
CA ALA A 54 3.43 -10.86 -14.05
C ALA A 54 2.27 -9.88 -13.82
N ASP A 55 1.02 -10.36 -13.91
CA ASP A 55 -0.18 -9.55 -13.70
C ASP A 55 -1.33 -10.39 -13.13
N ASN A 56 -1.82 -9.98 -11.97
CA ASN A 56 -2.92 -10.66 -11.29
C ASN A 56 -4.26 -10.60 -12.04
N SER A 57 -4.42 -9.71 -13.03
CA SER A 57 -5.63 -9.64 -13.86
C SER A 57 -5.70 -10.72 -14.93
N HIS A 58 -4.56 -11.31 -15.31
CA HIS A 58 -4.50 -12.33 -16.36
C HIS A 58 -5.18 -13.63 -15.95
N ALA A 59 -4.95 -14.12 -14.73
CA ALA A 59 -5.55 -15.37 -14.26
C ALA A 59 -7.10 -15.37 -14.28
N PRO A 60 -7.81 -14.32 -13.85
CA PRO A 60 -9.26 -14.21 -14.02
C PRO A 60 -9.72 -14.23 -15.49
N MET A 61 -8.97 -13.60 -16.39
CA MET A 61 -9.31 -13.59 -17.83
C MET A 61 -9.15 -14.98 -18.44
N ILE A 62 -8.03 -15.64 -18.18
CA ILE A 62 -7.76 -17.02 -18.62
C ILE A 62 -8.80 -17.98 -18.04
N LEU A 63 -9.16 -17.81 -16.77
CA LEU A 63 -10.18 -18.64 -16.14
C LEU A 63 -11.56 -18.49 -16.81
N ARG A 64 -11.94 -17.27 -17.23
CA ARG A 64 -13.17 -17.05 -18.00
C ARG A 64 -13.14 -17.81 -19.32
N GLU A 65 -12.02 -17.82 -20.01
CA GLU A 65 -11.85 -18.57 -21.27
C GLU A 65 -11.97 -20.07 -21.04
N ILE A 66 -11.30 -20.61 -20.00
CA ILE A 66 -11.41 -22.02 -19.61
C ILE A 66 -12.88 -22.40 -19.32
N LEU A 67 -13.58 -21.56 -18.58
CA LEU A 67 -14.98 -21.79 -18.23
C LEU A 67 -15.93 -21.67 -19.44
N GLN A 68 -15.65 -20.72 -20.36
CA GLN A 68 -16.42 -20.57 -21.59
C GLN A 68 -16.30 -21.80 -22.53
N LYS A 69 -15.06 -22.30 -22.72
CA LYS A 69 -14.79 -23.48 -23.52
C LYS A 69 -15.43 -24.77 -22.95
N ASN A 70 -15.67 -24.77 -21.62
CA ASN A 70 -16.20 -25.94 -20.91
C ASN A 70 -17.63 -25.74 -20.38
N LYS A 71 -18.43 -24.81 -20.96
CA LYS A 71 -19.80 -24.47 -20.53
C LYS A 71 -20.77 -25.64 -20.41
N GLY A 72 -20.56 -26.72 -21.20
CA GLY A 72 -21.39 -27.93 -21.16
C GLY A 72 -21.00 -28.95 -20.06
N LYS A 73 -19.82 -28.77 -19.41
CA LYS A 73 -19.28 -29.72 -18.42
C LYS A 73 -19.34 -29.20 -16.98
N LEU A 74 -19.68 -27.93 -16.79
CA LEU A 74 -19.60 -27.28 -15.49
C LEU A 74 -20.89 -26.50 -15.19
N ASN A 75 -21.66 -27.00 -14.21
CA ASN A 75 -22.74 -26.22 -13.56
C ASN A 75 -22.13 -25.14 -12.63
N LEU A 76 -21.49 -24.14 -13.22
CA LEU A 76 -20.89 -23.03 -12.48
C LEU A 76 -21.74 -21.76 -12.63
N LYS A 77 -22.39 -21.33 -11.57
CA LYS A 77 -22.87 -19.95 -11.45
C LYS A 77 -21.65 -19.04 -11.43
N LEU A 78 -21.36 -18.40 -12.56
CA LEU A 78 -20.42 -17.28 -12.63
C LEU A 78 -21.06 -16.11 -11.88
N ASN A 79 -20.64 -15.87 -10.65
CA ASN A 79 -20.87 -14.58 -10.04
C ASN A 79 -20.01 -13.57 -10.82
N SER A 80 -20.68 -12.68 -11.54
CA SER A 80 -20.09 -11.64 -12.39
C SER A 80 -19.30 -10.58 -11.61
N ASP A 81 -19.33 -10.64 -10.28
CA ASP A 81 -18.64 -9.70 -9.39
C ASP A 81 -17.39 -10.34 -8.76
N CYS A 82 -16.41 -10.72 -9.60
CA CYS A 82 -15.06 -10.95 -9.12
C CYS A 82 -14.37 -9.62 -8.82
N ASN A 83 -14.98 -8.84 -7.95
CA ASN A 83 -14.26 -7.80 -7.24
C ASN A 83 -13.21 -8.48 -6.35
N ASN A 84 -12.02 -7.96 -6.35
CA ASN A 84 -10.84 -8.36 -5.55
C ASN A 84 -11.14 -8.44 -4.03
N THR A 85 -12.38 -8.15 -3.62
CA THR A 85 -12.91 -8.10 -2.26
C THR A 85 -13.01 -9.46 -1.59
N ASP A 86 -13.30 -10.55 -2.33
CA ASP A 86 -13.52 -11.86 -1.72
C ASP A 86 -12.26 -12.47 -1.10
N ARG A 87 -11.09 -12.23 -1.71
CA ARG A 87 -9.79 -12.69 -1.19
C ARG A 87 -9.47 -12.10 0.17
N PHE A 88 -9.98 -10.91 0.44
CA PHE A 88 -9.70 -10.13 1.64
C PHE A 88 -10.89 -9.96 2.59
N LYS A 89 -12.03 -10.63 2.31
CA LYS A 89 -13.24 -10.55 3.17
C LYS A 89 -12.91 -10.80 4.64
N HIS A 90 -11.99 -11.72 4.93
CA HIS A 90 -11.57 -12.01 6.31
C HIS A 90 -10.95 -10.81 7.04
N ILE A 91 -10.30 -9.88 6.31
CA ILE A 91 -9.68 -8.68 6.88
C ILE A 91 -10.75 -7.70 7.38
N PHE A 92 -11.91 -7.67 6.73
CA PHE A 92 -13.00 -6.77 7.08
C PHE A 92 -13.93 -7.33 8.15
N THR A 93 -13.69 -8.54 8.66
CA THR A 93 -14.49 -9.07 9.79
C THR A 93 -14.26 -8.24 11.05
N LYS A 94 -15.32 -8.09 11.88
CA LYS A 94 -15.23 -7.38 13.17
C LYS A 94 -14.10 -7.95 14.04
N GLN A 95 -13.97 -9.27 14.10
CA GLN A 95 -12.92 -9.97 14.84
C GLN A 95 -11.52 -9.52 14.37
N LYS A 96 -11.25 -9.55 13.05
CA LYS A 96 -9.93 -9.19 12.49
C LYS A 96 -9.61 -7.71 12.69
N GLN A 97 -10.60 -6.83 12.56
CA GLN A 97 -10.44 -5.41 12.83
C GLN A 97 -10.12 -5.13 14.31
N LEU A 98 -10.70 -5.88 15.24
CA LEU A 98 -10.36 -5.81 16.67
C LEU A 98 -8.92 -6.27 16.91
N GLU A 99 -8.50 -7.42 16.37
CA GLU A 99 -7.12 -7.90 16.47
C GLU A 99 -6.10 -6.85 15.96
N PHE A 100 -6.38 -6.23 14.81
CA PHE A 100 -5.52 -5.19 14.25
C PHE A 100 -5.47 -3.95 15.13
N LYS A 101 -6.60 -3.52 15.68
CA LYS A 101 -6.66 -2.38 16.61
C LYS A 101 -5.87 -2.63 17.88
N PHE A 102 -6.01 -3.81 18.48
CA PHE A 102 -5.26 -4.18 19.69
C PHE A 102 -3.76 -4.22 19.41
N TYR A 103 -3.33 -4.90 18.34
CA TYR A 103 -1.92 -4.94 17.97
C TYR A 103 -1.34 -3.56 17.69
N MET A 104 -2.06 -2.74 16.93
CA MET A 104 -1.66 -1.34 16.65
C MET A 104 -1.53 -0.53 17.93
N GLN A 105 -2.50 -0.64 18.84
CA GLN A 105 -2.50 0.09 20.10
C GLN A 105 -1.32 -0.34 20.97
N GLU A 106 -1.13 -1.64 21.16
CA GLU A 106 0.00 -2.20 21.91
C GLU A 106 1.36 -1.70 21.36
N CYS A 107 1.56 -1.79 20.04
CA CYS A 107 2.80 -1.31 19.42
C CYS A 107 2.99 0.21 19.60
N ASN A 108 1.92 1.00 19.50
CA ASN A 108 2.00 2.44 19.72
C ASN A 108 2.29 2.79 21.17
N GLU A 109 1.68 2.11 22.14
CA GLU A 109 1.93 2.28 23.57
C GLU A 109 3.38 1.91 23.91
N ARG A 110 3.89 0.81 23.39
CA ARG A 110 5.31 0.41 23.56
C ARG A 110 6.26 1.50 23.07
N LEU A 111 5.97 2.17 21.94
CA LEU A 111 6.77 3.28 21.45
C LEU A 111 6.75 4.47 22.42
N GLN A 112 5.66 4.68 23.15
CA GLN A 112 5.54 5.77 24.13
C GLN A 112 6.34 5.53 25.44
N THR A 113 6.68 4.28 25.72
CA THR A 113 7.32 3.86 26.98
C THR A 113 8.83 3.59 26.86
N ILE A 114 9.38 3.52 25.66
CA ILE A 114 10.79 3.20 25.40
C ILE A 114 11.57 4.47 25.08
N ASP A 115 12.43 4.92 25.98
CA ASP A 115 13.12 6.20 25.89
C ASP A 115 13.97 6.40 24.62
N MET A 116 14.69 5.37 24.19
CA MET A 116 15.63 5.51 23.06
C MET A 116 14.96 5.64 21.69
N LEU A 117 13.82 5.02 21.46
CA LEU A 117 13.20 4.95 20.13
C LEU A 117 12.57 6.28 19.69
N PRO A 118 11.89 7.06 20.55
CA PRO A 118 11.47 8.42 20.25
C PRO A 118 12.63 9.34 19.86
N HIS A 119 13.76 9.26 20.56
CA HIS A 119 14.96 10.04 20.23
C HIS A 119 15.55 9.63 18.87
N LEU A 120 15.60 8.32 18.58
CA LEU A 120 16.04 7.83 17.28
C LEU A 120 15.13 8.36 16.16
N LEU A 121 13.82 8.30 16.36
CA LEU A 121 12.82 8.76 15.38
C LEU A 121 12.92 10.28 15.15
N LEU A 122 13.06 11.05 16.22
CA LEU A 122 13.25 12.50 16.14
C LEU A 122 14.53 12.84 15.37
N ARG A 123 15.65 12.20 15.70
CA ARG A 123 16.94 12.42 15.05
C ARG A 123 16.99 11.99 13.59
N LYS A 124 16.34 10.87 13.25
CA LYS A 124 16.41 10.28 11.90
C LYS A 124 15.30 10.73 10.97
N ARG A 125 14.15 11.16 11.51
CA ARG A 125 12.95 11.49 10.75
C ARG A 125 12.29 12.81 11.15
N GLY A 126 12.79 13.48 12.18
CA GLY A 126 12.24 14.75 12.66
C GLY A 126 10.86 14.62 13.31
N LEU A 127 10.40 13.40 13.61
CA LEU A 127 9.06 13.15 14.11
C LEU A 127 9.02 13.18 15.63
N ARG A 128 8.06 13.92 16.17
CA ARG A 128 7.80 14.00 17.61
C ARG A 128 6.95 12.82 18.09
N LEU A 129 7.11 12.47 19.34
CA LEU A 129 6.33 11.39 19.98
C LEU A 129 4.82 11.67 19.92
N SER A 130 4.40 12.93 20.07
CA SER A 130 2.98 13.31 19.91
C SER A 130 2.43 12.99 18.53
N THR A 131 3.22 13.20 17.46
CA THR A 131 2.84 12.85 16.09
C THR A 131 2.67 11.34 15.93
N THR A 132 3.59 10.53 16.48
CA THR A 132 3.49 9.06 16.39
C THR A 132 2.23 8.51 17.04
N ARG A 133 1.79 9.12 18.14
CA ARG A 133 0.54 8.76 18.81
C ARG A 133 -0.68 9.01 17.90
N GLU A 134 -0.68 10.10 17.18
CA GLU A 134 -1.80 10.49 16.31
C GLU A 134 -1.86 9.64 15.03
N VAL A 135 -0.72 9.45 14.37
CA VAL A 135 -0.64 8.62 13.14
C VAL A 135 -0.56 7.12 13.45
N LYS A 136 -0.61 6.74 14.74
CA LYS A 136 -0.60 5.35 15.21
C LYS A 136 0.66 4.56 14.82
N LEU A 137 1.78 5.25 14.59
CA LEU A 137 3.07 4.58 14.41
C LEU A 137 3.45 3.87 15.71
N GLY A 138 3.90 2.64 15.61
CA GLY A 138 4.29 1.83 16.75
C GLY A 138 5.61 1.09 16.54
N VAL A 139 5.94 0.22 17.48
CA VAL A 139 7.14 -0.64 17.43
C VAL A 139 6.82 -2.08 17.85
N ASP A 140 7.40 -3.01 17.15
CA ASP A 140 7.53 -4.42 17.54
C ASP A 140 8.96 -4.59 18.07
N VAL A 141 9.10 -4.57 19.38
CA VAL A 141 10.41 -4.57 20.06
C VAL A 141 11.14 -5.90 19.84
N ASP A 142 10.41 -7.00 19.91
CA ASP A 142 10.94 -8.36 19.78
C ASP A 142 11.58 -8.57 18.39
N LYS A 143 10.94 -7.99 17.36
CA LYS A 143 11.41 -8.05 15.98
C LYS A 143 12.22 -6.83 15.55
N ARG A 144 12.50 -5.90 16.47
CA ARG A 144 13.30 -4.68 16.26
C ARG A 144 12.88 -3.87 15.03
N ARG A 145 11.58 -3.59 14.90
CA ARG A 145 11.01 -2.94 13.72
C ARG A 145 9.93 -1.92 14.08
N TRP A 146 9.81 -0.90 13.25
CA TRP A 146 8.67 0.01 13.23
C TRP A 146 7.45 -0.72 12.70
N VAL A 147 6.28 -0.41 13.26
CA VAL A 147 4.98 -0.96 12.88
C VAL A 147 4.12 0.18 12.35
N ILE A 148 3.84 0.17 11.06
CA ILE A 148 3.13 1.21 10.34
C ILE A 148 1.77 0.67 9.94
N PRO A 149 0.65 1.16 10.53
CA PRO A 149 -0.67 0.70 10.16
C PRO A 149 -1.04 1.21 8.77
N THR A 150 -1.60 0.32 7.94
CA THR A 150 -2.14 0.66 6.62
C THR A 150 -3.64 0.88 6.75
N PHE A 151 -4.08 2.13 6.89
CA PHE A 151 -5.50 2.48 6.89
C PHE A 151 -6.03 2.57 5.47
N GLN A 152 -7.17 1.93 5.21
CA GLN A 152 -7.83 2.02 3.91
C GLN A 152 -8.21 3.47 3.59
N TYR A 153 -7.94 3.91 2.35
CA TYR A 153 -8.47 5.17 1.86
C TYR A 153 -10.00 5.20 1.99
N SER A 154 -10.52 6.25 2.59
CA SER A 154 -11.95 6.50 2.73
C SER A 154 -12.22 7.99 2.94
N THR A 155 -13.30 8.50 2.39
CA THR A 155 -13.88 9.80 2.72
C THR A 155 -14.98 9.72 3.77
N GLU A 156 -15.19 8.53 4.33
CA GLU A 156 -16.12 8.28 5.43
C GLU A 156 -15.36 8.11 6.76
N LYS A 157 -16.12 8.01 7.87
CA LYS A 157 -15.54 7.90 9.22
C LYS A 157 -14.83 6.57 9.54
N ALA A 158 -14.91 5.59 8.67
CA ALA A 158 -14.38 4.26 8.96
C ALA A 158 -12.86 4.20 8.82
N ASN A 159 -12.14 4.00 9.91
CA ASN A 159 -10.71 3.73 9.95
C ASN A 159 -10.46 2.21 9.87
N THR A 160 -10.70 1.62 8.70
CA THR A 160 -10.43 0.20 8.45
C THR A 160 -8.94 -0.03 8.31
N ILE A 161 -8.37 -0.95 9.09
CA ILE A 161 -6.97 -1.33 9.00
C ILE A 161 -6.86 -2.50 8.01
N LEU A 162 -6.12 -2.29 6.93
CA LEU A 162 -5.85 -3.34 5.92
C LEU A 162 -4.77 -4.30 6.37
N GLY A 163 -3.85 -3.86 7.21
CA GLY A 163 -2.71 -4.58 7.74
C GLY A 163 -1.61 -3.63 8.16
N PHE A 164 -0.37 -4.12 8.15
CA PHE A 164 0.79 -3.37 8.62
C PHE A 164 1.95 -3.46 7.64
N GLU A 165 2.68 -2.34 7.52
CA GLU A 165 4.02 -2.31 6.97
C GLU A 165 5.02 -2.34 8.12
N PHE A 166 6.12 -3.07 7.95
CA PHE A 166 7.18 -3.21 8.93
C PHE A 166 8.47 -2.69 8.35
N ARG A 167 9.18 -1.86 9.12
CA ARG A 167 10.45 -1.28 8.71
C ARG A 167 11.50 -1.46 9.82
N PRO A 168 12.72 -1.88 9.51
CA PRO A 168 13.79 -2.00 10.51
C PRO A 168 14.05 -0.67 11.24
N TYR A 169 14.57 -0.71 12.47
CA TYR A 169 14.86 0.50 13.25
C TYR A 169 15.87 1.43 12.60
N ASN A 170 16.77 0.93 11.76
CA ASN A 170 17.72 1.76 11.00
C ASN A 170 17.09 2.49 9.80
N PHE A 171 15.79 2.28 9.54
CA PHE A 171 15.04 2.84 8.40
C PHE A 171 15.53 2.37 7.01
N SER A 172 16.34 1.31 6.95
CA SER A 172 16.74 0.73 5.66
C SER A 172 15.51 0.33 4.82
N LYS A 173 15.64 0.43 3.50
CA LYS A 173 14.67 -0.18 2.57
C LYS A 173 14.85 -1.71 2.57
N ASP A 174 16.06 -2.19 2.81
CA ASP A 174 16.34 -3.60 3.01
C ASP A 174 15.64 -4.08 4.29
N GLY A 175 14.79 -5.08 4.18
CA GLY A 175 13.98 -5.55 5.29
C GLY A 175 12.63 -4.85 5.47
N LEU A 176 12.28 -3.92 4.55
CA LEU A 176 10.90 -3.46 4.43
C LEU A 176 10.00 -4.65 4.07
N THR A 177 9.05 -4.93 4.92
CA THR A 177 8.10 -6.03 4.69
C THR A 177 6.67 -5.58 4.94
N ARG A 178 5.72 -6.29 4.39
CA ARG A 178 4.29 -6.07 4.64
C ARG A 178 3.69 -7.33 5.27
N GLN A 179 2.71 -7.13 6.11
CA GLN A 179 1.95 -8.26 6.65
C GLN A 179 1.35 -9.07 5.51
N LYS A 180 1.55 -10.39 5.54
CA LYS A 180 1.02 -11.29 4.52
C LYS A 180 -0.51 -11.13 4.40
N GLY A 181 -0.99 -10.98 3.18
CA GLY A 181 -2.41 -10.82 2.90
C GLY A 181 -2.93 -9.38 3.00
N THR A 182 -2.08 -8.37 3.27
CA THR A 182 -2.51 -6.96 3.22
C THR A 182 -2.85 -6.56 1.79
N PRO A 183 -4.08 -6.05 1.52
CA PRO A 183 -4.45 -5.53 0.20
C PRO A 183 -3.57 -4.35 -0.22
N THR A 184 -3.36 -4.18 -1.51
CA THR A 184 -2.74 -2.97 -2.06
C THR A 184 -3.82 -1.91 -2.31
N GLY A 185 -3.49 -0.65 -2.06
CA GLY A 185 -4.39 0.48 -2.25
C GLY A 185 -3.80 1.76 -1.70
N LEU A 186 -4.49 2.88 -1.85
CA LEU A 186 -4.13 4.09 -1.14
C LEU A 186 -4.35 3.90 0.36
N ALA A 187 -3.35 4.28 1.14
CA ALA A 187 -3.39 4.29 2.59
C ALA A 187 -3.50 5.72 3.12
N MET A 188 -4.36 5.93 4.10
CA MET A 188 -4.49 7.22 4.76
C MET A 188 -3.40 7.42 5.82
N ILE A 189 -2.85 8.64 5.87
CA ILE A 189 -2.02 9.14 6.99
C ILE A 189 -2.92 9.76 8.06
N ASN A 190 -3.94 10.48 7.65
CA ASN A 190 -4.97 11.05 8.52
C ASN A 190 -6.36 10.84 7.94
N SER A 191 -7.37 10.87 8.80
CA SER A 191 -8.76 10.70 8.38
C SER A 191 -9.28 11.93 7.64
N TYR A 192 -10.15 11.69 6.65
CA TYR A 192 -10.95 12.73 6.01
C TYR A 192 -11.86 13.41 7.03
N LYS A 193 -12.04 14.73 6.89
CA LYS A 193 -12.94 15.56 7.72
C LYS A 193 -13.85 16.39 6.82
N PRO A 194 -15.01 16.86 7.31
CA PRO A 194 -15.88 17.74 6.53
C PRO A 194 -15.20 19.04 6.07
N THR A 195 -14.19 19.51 6.80
CA THR A 195 -13.38 20.70 6.47
C THR A 195 -12.28 20.42 5.45
N THR A 196 -12.05 19.17 5.08
CA THR A 196 -11.02 18.77 4.12
C THR A 196 -11.34 19.30 2.74
N GLN A 197 -10.39 19.99 2.13
CA GLN A 197 -10.48 20.54 0.78
C GLN A 197 -9.33 20.10 -0.13
N ILE A 198 -8.26 19.57 0.45
CA ILE A 198 -7.01 19.30 -0.23
C ILE A 198 -6.69 17.82 -0.11
N LEU A 199 -6.47 17.16 -1.24
CA LEU A 199 -5.85 15.85 -1.30
C LEU A 199 -4.35 16.01 -1.51
N ALA A 200 -3.54 15.48 -0.58
CA ALA A 200 -2.10 15.43 -0.69
C ALA A 200 -1.66 13.97 -0.80
N ILE A 201 -1.06 13.61 -1.93
CA ILE A 201 -0.48 12.29 -2.14
C ILE A 201 1.03 12.40 -1.92
N VAL A 202 1.56 11.58 -1.02
CA VAL A 202 2.99 11.49 -0.71
C VAL A 202 3.53 10.15 -1.16
N GLU A 203 4.84 10.05 -1.42
CA GLU A 203 5.43 8.80 -1.89
C GLU A 203 5.49 7.72 -0.82
N GLY A 204 5.78 8.09 0.43
CA GLY A 204 5.96 7.14 1.52
C GLY A 204 5.37 7.60 2.85
N TYR A 205 5.24 6.65 3.78
CA TYR A 205 4.64 6.93 5.08
C TYR A 205 5.40 7.99 5.89
N PHE A 206 6.74 7.99 5.86
CA PHE A 206 7.52 8.95 6.65
C PHE A 206 7.44 10.37 6.07
N ASP A 207 7.29 10.52 4.76
CA ASP A 207 6.98 11.80 4.12
C ASP A 207 5.59 12.28 4.53
N GLY A 208 4.62 11.37 4.54
CA GLY A 208 3.27 11.65 5.02
C GLY A 208 3.22 12.07 6.49
N TYR A 209 3.98 11.42 7.35
CA TYR A 209 4.07 11.78 8.76
C TYR A 209 4.76 13.15 8.98
N ALA A 210 5.80 13.44 8.21
CA ALA A 210 6.48 14.74 8.26
C ALA A 210 5.57 15.86 7.75
N LEU A 211 4.84 15.62 6.65
CA LEU A 211 3.85 16.57 6.14
C LEU A 211 2.70 16.77 7.13
N TYR A 212 2.18 15.70 7.73
CA TYR A 212 1.17 15.76 8.77
C TYR A 212 1.63 16.64 9.94
N GLN A 213 2.84 16.39 10.47
CA GLN A 213 3.41 17.14 11.58
C GLN A 213 3.60 18.62 11.21
N HIS A 214 4.13 18.90 10.04
CA HIS A 214 4.31 20.27 9.54
C HIS A 214 2.99 21.02 9.43
N LEU A 215 1.99 20.43 8.78
CA LEU A 215 0.66 21.05 8.61
C LEU A 215 -0.05 21.26 9.96
N LYS A 216 0.17 20.35 10.92
CA LYS A 216 -0.36 20.51 12.27
C LYS A 216 0.28 21.69 12.99
N GLU A 217 1.59 21.87 12.88
CA GLU A 217 2.31 23.02 13.43
C GLU A 217 1.83 24.34 12.81
N GLN A 218 1.47 24.31 11.53
CA GLN A 218 0.88 25.45 10.82
C GLN A 218 -0.63 25.61 11.07
N ARG A 219 -1.27 24.76 11.87
CA ARG A 219 -2.73 24.72 12.12
C ARG A 219 -3.56 24.57 10.84
N GLN A 220 -3.04 23.83 9.84
CA GLN A 220 -3.67 23.61 8.54
C GLN A 220 -4.14 22.18 8.32
N ILE A 221 -3.76 21.23 9.16
CA ILE A 221 -4.01 19.80 8.95
C ILE A 221 -5.50 19.45 8.74
N GLN A 222 -6.43 20.25 9.31
CA GLN A 222 -7.87 20.03 9.15
C GLN A 222 -8.36 20.17 7.71
N HIS A 223 -7.59 20.85 6.85
CA HIS A 223 -7.93 21.06 5.43
C HIS A 223 -7.34 19.99 4.52
N TYR A 224 -6.47 19.14 5.03
CA TYR A 224 -5.73 18.15 4.25
C TYR A 224 -6.17 16.72 4.55
N HIS A 225 -6.27 15.93 3.49
CA HIS A 225 -6.30 14.47 3.52
C HIS A 225 -5.00 13.97 2.89
N ILE A 226 -4.12 13.42 3.69
CA ILE A 226 -2.82 12.93 3.25
C ILE A 226 -2.92 11.43 3.04
N VAL A 227 -2.51 10.98 1.87
CA VAL A 227 -2.53 9.56 1.50
C VAL A 227 -1.20 9.15 0.86
N THR A 228 -0.88 7.87 0.93
CA THR A 228 0.32 7.28 0.32
C THR A 228 -0.03 5.97 -0.40
N PRO A 229 0.60 5.64 -1.53
CA PRO A 229 0.42 4.33 -2.14
C PRO A 229 1.03 3.24 -1.25
N SER A 230 0.27 2.20 -0.97
CA SER A 230 0.83 1.00 -0.37
C SER A 230 1.44 0.12 -1.46
N ASN A 231 2.67 -0.27 -1.36
CA ASN A 231 3.42 -1.04 -2.37
C ASN A 231 4.17 -0.19 -3.41
N GLY A 232 4.67 0.98 -2.98
CA GLY A 232 5.55 1.84 -3.75
C GLY A 232 4.85 2.74 -4.78
N ILE A 233 5.60 3.73 -5.24
CA ILE A 233 5.10 4.83 -6.08
C ILE A 233 4.62 4.35 -7.46
N GLN A 234 5.22 3.28 -8.02
CA GLN A 234 4.83 2.71 -9.32
C GLN A 234 3.38 2.21 -9.34
N SER A 235 2.83 1.86 -8.17
CA SER A 235 1.45 1.41 -8.05
C SER A 235 0.43 2.55 -7.99
N LEU A 236 0.89 3.81 -7.85
CA LEU A 236 0.04 4.97 -7.61
C LEU A 236 -0.98 5.20 -8.72
N LEU A 237 -0.57 5.11 -10.01
CA LEU A 237 -1.48 5.28 -11.15
C LEU A 237 -2.70 4.35 -11.13
N LYS A 238 -2.51 3.15 -10.59
CA LYS A 238 -3.60 2.17 -10.45
C LYS A 238 -4.43 2.45 -9.20
N GLN A 239 -3.80 2.87 -8.12
CA GLN A 239 -4.47 3.08 -6.84
C GLN A 239 -5.26 4.39 -6.78
N ILE A 240 -4.84 5.42 -7.50
CA ILE A 240 -5.50 6.73 -7.55
C ILE A 240 -6.91 6.66 -8.17
N THR A 241 -7.21 5.63 -8.94
CA THR A 241 -8.55 5.40 -9.50
C THR A 241 -9.63 5.16 -8.43
N ALA A 242 -9.24 4.83 -7.20
CA ALA A 242 -10.16 4.66 -6.07
C ALA A 242 -10.55 6.00 -5.42
N VAL A 243 -9.96 7.12 -5.85
CA VAL A 243 -10.21 8.43 -5.26
C VAL A 243 -11.51 9.04 -5.80
N ASP A 244 -12.39 9.44 -4.89
CA ASP A 244 -13.51 10.32 -5.21
C ASP A 244 -13.00 11.78 -5.25
N PHE A 245 -12.64 12.24 -6.44
CA PHE A 245 -12.09 13.58 -6.65
C PHE A 245 -13.10 14.69 -6.34
N SER A 246 -14.40 14.42 -6.37
CA SER A 246 -15.44 15.41 -6.08
C SER A 246 -15.40 15.94 -4.64
N LYS A 247 -14.73 15.21 -3.75
CA LYS A 247 -14.56 15.57 -2.33
C LYS A 247 -13.50 16.64 -2.09
N TYR A 248 -12.71 17.00 -3.10
CA TYR A 248 -11.57 17.90 -2.93
C TYR A 248 -11.59 19.03 -3.94
N LYS A 249 -10.98 20.17 -3.56
CA LYS A 249 -10.82 21.36 -4.41
C LYS A 249 -9.42 21.50 -4.97
N GLN A 250 -8.42 20.93 -4.27
CA GLN A 250 -7.00 21.02 -4.64
C GLN A 250 -6.32 19.66 -4.49
N PHE A 251 -5.32 19.41 -5.35
CA PHE A 251 -4.66 18.12 -5.50
C PHE A 251 -3.15 18.33 -5.57
N TYR A 252 -2.42 17.79 -4.62
CA TYR A 252 -0.97 17.93 -4.53
C TYR A 252 -0.26 16.57 -4.55
N LEU A 253 0.86 16.52 -5.28
CA LEU A 253 1.78 15.38 -5.33
C LEU A 253 3.08 15.75 -4.63
N TYR A 254 3.44 15.05 -3.59
CA TYR A 254 4.71 15.12 -2.86
C TYR A 254 5.48 13.83 -3.12
N VAL A 255 6.07 13.71 -4.30
CA VAL A 255 6.88 12.57 -4.71
C VAL A 255 8.35 12.92 -4.71
N ASP A 256 9.22 11.92 -4.59
CA ASP A 256 10.67 12.12 -4.53
C ASP A 256 11.20 12.96 -5.72
N ASN A 257 12.23 13.75 -5.48
CA ASN A 257 12.92 14.54 -6.49
C ASN A 257 13.99 13.70 -7.21
N ASP A 258 13.62 12.51 -7.65
CA ASP A 258 14.44 11.62 -8.45
C ASP A 258 13.74 11.26 -9.76
N GLU A 259 14.43 10.49 -10.61
CA GLU A 259 13.92 10.14 -11.94
C GLU A 259 12.62 9.34 -11.88
N GLU A 260 12.47 8.46 -10.90
CA GLU A 260 11.27 7.64 -10.71
C GLU A 260 10.06 8.50 -10.31
N GLY A 261 10.25 9.36 -9.31
CA GLY A 261 9.22 10.31 -8.87
C GLY A 261 8.81 11.29 -9.97
N ASN A 262 9.78 11.78 -10.78
CA ASN A 262 9.51 12.64 -11.94
C ASN A 262 8.60 11.94 -12.95
N LYS A 263 8.97 10.73 -13.37
CA LYS A 263 8.20 9.94 -14.36
C LYS A 263 6.78 9.63 -13.89
N VAL A 264 6.61 9.32 -12.60
CA VAL A 264 5.28 9.04 -12.04
C VAL A 264 4.46 10.31 -11.95
N ALA A 265 5.04 11.44 -11.52
CA ALA A 265 4.34 12.71 -11.45
C ALA A 265 3.85 13.16 -12.84
N GLU A 266 4.69 13.06 -13.87
CA GLU A 266 4.33 13.38 -15.26
C GLU A 266 3.12 12.55 -15.73
N LYS A 267 3.17 11.23 -15.58
CA LYS A 267 2.05 10.34 -15.95
C LYS A 267 0.77 10.63 -15.19
N ILE A 268 0.86 11.04 -13.91
CA ILE A 268 -0.33 11.40 -13.12
C ILE A 268 -0.89 12.72 -13.60
N ILE A 269 -0.06 13.74 -13.83
CA ILE A 269 -0.52 15.07 -14.28
C ILE A 269 -1.08 15.00 -15.71
N GLU A 270 -0.47 14.19 -16.58
CA GLU A 270 -1.01 13.93 -17.93
C GLU A 270 -2.44 13.37 -17.86
N LYS A 271 -2.65 12.37 -17.01
CA LYS A 271 -3.97 11.71 -16.87
C LYS A 271 -4.96 12.52 -16.01
N TYR A 272 -4.47 13.27 -15.03
CA TYR A 272 -5.24 14.03 -14.05
C TYR A 272 -4.65 15.44 -13.92
N PRO A 273 -4.96 16.37 -14.86
CA PRO A 273 -4.33 17.70 -14.95
C PRO A 273 -4.58 18.62 -13.74
N MET A 274 -5.53 18.28 -12.87
CA MET A 274 -5.79 19.04 -11.66
C MET A 274 -4.70 18.86 -10.58
N PHE A 275 -3.83 17.84 -10.69
CA PHE A 275 -2.73 17.66 -9.75
C PHE A 275 -1.60 18.66 -9.98
N LYS A 276 -1.08 19.20 -8.88
CA LYS A 276 0.11 20.05 -8.85
C LYS A 276 1.22 19.31 -8.12
N ARG A 277 2.34 19.12 -8.77
CA ARG A 277 3.53 18.60 -8.10
C ARG A 277 4.15 19.66 -7.21
N ILE A 278 4.45 19.30 -5.98
CA ILE A 278 5.18 20.13 -5.03
C ILE A 278 6.63 19.67 -5.02
N VAL A 279 7.51 20.52 -5.54
CA VAL A 279 8.96 20.29 -5.59
C VAL A 279 9.63 21.19 -4.57
N THR A 280 10.52 20.64 -3.75
CA THR A 280 11.30 21.42 -2.80
C THR A 280 12.45 22.12 -3.51
N LYS A 281 12.55 23.46 -3.40
CA LYS A 281 13.61 24.24 -4.06
C LYS A 281 15.01 24.06 -3.45
N CYS A 282 15.13 23.33 -2.34
CA CYS A 282 16.36 23.15 -1.58
C CYS A 282 17.23 21.97 -2.06
N GLY A 283 16.85 21.27 -3.11
CA GLY A 283 17.54 20.07 -3.58
C GLY A 283 17.38 18.83 -2.68
N CYS A 284 16.50 18.87 -1.67
CA CYS A 284 16.18 17.71 -0.85
C CYS A 284 15.48 16.64 -1.71
N LYS A 285 15.80 15.38 -1.44
CA LYS A 285 15.25 14.25 -2.18
C LYS A 285 13.74 14.12 -1.99
N ASP A 286 13.29 14.18 -0.74
CA ASP A 286 11.91 13.93 -0.33
C ASP A 286 11.41 15.00 0.66
N PHE A 287 10.12 14.95 1.00
CA PHE A 287 9.54 15.92 1.92
C PHE A 287 10.05 15.74 3.36
N ASN A 288 10.32 14.52 3.81
CA ASN A 288 10.87 14.27 5.14
C ASN A 288 12.26 14.91 5.30
N GLU A 289 13.13 14.77 4.30
CA GLU A 289 14.43 15.41 4.28
C GLU A 289 14.32 16.94 4.28
N HIS A 290 13.41 17.50 3.46
CA HIS A 290 13.11 18.94 3.43
C HIS A 290 12.63 19.45 4.80
N TYR A 291 11.71 18.72 5.42
CA TYR A 291 11.20 19.06 6.74
C TYR A 291 12.32 19.11 7.77
N MET A 292 13.19 18.10 7.79
CA MET A 292 14.31 18.04 8.72
C MET A 292 15.35 19.14 8.49
N LYS A 293 15.85 19.27 7.26
CA LYS A 293 17.00 20.14 6.95
C LYS A 293 16.61 21.61 6.83
N CYS A 294 15.50 21.89 6.15
CA CYS A 294 15.16 23.25 5.73
C CYS A 294 14.11 23.90 6.65
N ILE A 295 13.11 23.13 7.10
CA ILE A 295 12.04 23.67 7.96
C ILE A 295 12.49 23.67 9.43
N LYS A 296 12.95 22.52 9.94
CA LYS A 296 13.34 22.38 11.36
C LYS A 296 14.80 22.64 11.63
N LYS A 297 15.64 22.71 10.59
CA LYS A 297 17.09 22.89 10.72
C LYS A 297 17.73 21.88 11.69
N ILE A 298 17.22 20.65 11.69
CA ILE A 298 17.74 19.57 12.53
C ILE A 298 19.07 19.12 11.95
N ASN A 299 20.16 19.50 12.56
CA ASN A 299 21.47 18.99 12.23
C ASN A 299 21.59 17.54 12.71
N ARG A 300 22.00 16.63 11.83
CA ARG A 300 22.14 15.18 12.11
C ARG A 300 23.13 14.85 13.25
N GLY A 301 23.79 15.83 13.83
CA GLY A 301 24.77 15.72 14.92
C GLY A 301 24.52 16.59 16.16
N GLY A 302 23.48 17.40 16.22
CA GLY A 302 23.22 18.32 17.31
C GLY A 302 22.06 17.95 18.21
N LEU A 303 22.26 17.99 19.50
CA LEU A 303 21.20 18.02 20.50
C LEU A 303 20.34 19.29 20.27
N TYR A 304 19.02 19.14 20.40
CA TYR A 304 18.11 20.29 20.45
C TYR A 304 18.54 21.25 21.56
N THR A 305 18.86 22.46 21.18
CA THR A 305 18.84 23.61 22.11
C THR A 305 17.57 24.39 21.83
N GLY A 306 16.61 24.37 22.76
CA GLY A 306 15.39 25.16 22.74
C GLY A 306 14.12 24.40 22.67
#